data_8eeba717eb555946675a328230446603
#
_entry.id   8eeba717eb555946675a328230446603
#
_cell.length_a   1.000
_cell.length_b   1.000
_cell.length_c   1.000
_cell.angle_alpha   90.00
_cell.angle_beta   90.00
_cell.angle_gamma   90.00
#
_symmetry.space_group_name_H-M   'P 1'
#
loop_
_entity.id
_entity.type
_entity.pdbx_description
1 polymer ?
#
loop_
_entity_poly.entity_id
_entity_poly.type
_entity_poly.pdbx_seq_one_letter_code
_entity_poly.pdbx_strand_id
1 'polypeptide(L)'
;MSAYDIYEKKEFEQALARLIANNLDVNVWIFKIDDEFGGRGHASLDVEQVRTVVELRRKKVEMTEAVIMRLQEVISKILPRKAKIAMPTLYKNWDMYMAEFQKCGGVIEAAPPLC
;
A
#
# COMPACT_ATOMS: atom_id res chain seq x y z
N MET A 1 7.22 -11.06 -0.65
CA MET A 1 6.96 -9.61 -0.55
C MET A 1 5.64 -9.24 -1.21
N SER A 2 4.61 -9.96 -0.85
CA SER A 2 3.27 -9.70 -1.39
C SER A 2 2.21 -10.18 -0.42
N ALA A 3 0.99 -9.68 -0.61
CA ALA A 3 -0.20 -10.12 0.09
C ALA A 3 -1.31 -10.33 -0.92
N TYR A 4 -2.08 -11.40 -0.76
CA TYR A 4 -3.11 -11.82 -1.71
C TYR A 4 -4.46 -11.95 -1.01
N ASP A 5 -5.52 -12.00 -1.79
CA ASP A 5 -6.89 -12.25 -1.31
C ASP A 5 -7.34 -11.26 -0.25
N ILE A 6 -7.10 -9.97 -0.52
CA ILE A 6 -7.47 -8.89 0.39
C ILE A 6 -8.83 -8.33 -0.03
N TYR A 7 -9.80 -8.33 0.91
CA TYR A 7 -11.17 -7.90 0.63
C TYR A 7 -11.66 -6.77 1.53
N GLU A 8 -10.89 -6.37 2.56
CA GLU A 8 -11.31 -5.33 3.50
C GLU A 8 -10.27 -4.23 3.58
N LYS A 9 -10.74 -2.99 3.73
CA LYS A 9 -9.87 -1.82 3.86
C LYS A 9 -8.90 -1.95 5.03
N LYS A 10 -9.40 -2.39 6.18
CA LYS A 10 -8.58 -2.57 7.38
C LYS A 10 -7.52 -3.64 7.15
N GLU A 11 -7.89 -4.74 6.51
CA GLU A 11 -6.97 -5.81 6.14
C GLU A 11 -5.91 -5.31 5.18
N PHE A 12 -6.30 -4.47 4.21
CA PHE A 12 -5.39 -3.84 3.27
C PHE A 12 -4.33 -3.00 3.99
N GLU A 13 -4.78 -2.12 4.88
CA GLU A 13 -3.88 -1.24 5.64
C GLU A 13 -2.94 -2.03 6.55
N GLN A 14 -3.46 -3.05 7.19
CA GLN A 14 -2.66 -3.93 8.05
C GLN A 14 -1.62 -4.70 7.26
N ALA A 15 -2.01 -5.28 6.13
CA ALA A 15 -1.09 -6.03 5.28
C ALA A 15 0.01 -5.13 4.73
N LEU A 16 -0.35 -3.95 4.25
CA LEU A 16 0.63 -2.99 3.73
C LEU A 16 1.61 -2.55 4.82
N ALA A 17 1.13 -2.27 6.02
CA ALA A 17 2.01 -1.88 7.13
C ALA A 17 3.03 -2.98 7.44
N ARG A 18 2.60 -4.23 7.49
CA ARG A 18 3.50 -5.36 7.74
C ARG A 18 4.52 -5.55 6.62
N LEU A 19 4.07 -5.44 5.38
CA LEU A 19 4.97 -5.56 4.23
C LEU A 19 6.04 -4.46 4.25
N ILE A 20 5.64 -3.22 4.52
CA ILE A 20 6.59 -2.11 4.62
C ILE A 20 7.56 -2.32 5.77
N ALA A 21 7.05 -2.72 6.94
CA ALA A 21 7.88 -2.91 8.14
C ALA A 21 8.94 -3.99 7.92
N ASN A 22 8.59 -5.05 7.20
CA ASN A 22 9.49 -6.17 6.93
C ASN A 22 10.39 -5.95 5.72
N ASN A 23 10.16 -4.91 4.93
CA ASN A 23 10.86 -4.66 3.67
C ASN A 23 11.10 -3.15 3.50
N LEU A 24 11.75 -2.54 4.45
CA LEU A 24 11.98 -1.07 4.46
C LEU A 24 12.78 -0.56 3.27
N ASP A 25 13.52 -1.41 2.61
CA ASP A 25 14.32 -1.07 1.43
C ASP A 25 13.50 -0.98 0.13
N VAL A 26 12.27 -1.45 0.15
CA VAL A 26 11.38 -1.33 -1.00
C VAL A 26 10.84 0.09 -1.07
N ASN A 27 11.01 0.74 -2.21
CA ASN A 27 10.61 2.13 -2.39
C ASN A 27 9.16 2.31 -2.83
N VAL A 28 8.65 1.41 -3.64
CA VAL A 28 7.31 1.54 -4.21
C VAL A 28 6.53 0.24 -4.01
N TRP A 29 5.32 0.37 -3.52
CA TRP A 29 4.38 -0.74 -3.39
C TRP A 29 3.26 -0.58 -4.39
N ILE A 30 2.91 -1.66 -5.08
CA ILE A 30 1.88 -1.67 -6.11
C ILE A 30 0.65 -2.40 -5.60
N PHE A 31 -0.52 -1.83 -5.86
CA PHE A 31 -1.81 -2.40 -5.52
C PHE A 31 -2.52 -2.78 -6.81
N LYS A 32 -3.12 -3.96 -6.84
CA LYS A 32 -3.83 -4.45 -8.02
C LYS A 32 -5.19 -4.99 -7.61
N ILE A 33 -6.25 -4.43 -8.17
CA ILE A 33 -7.59 -5.00 -8.00
C ILE A 33 -7.67 -6.26 -8.85
N ASP A 34 -8.23 -7.32 -8.27
CA ASP A 34 -8.41 -8.59 -8.96
C ASP A 34 -9.60 -8.48 -9.91
N ASP A 35 -9.34 -8.04 -11.13
CA ASP A 35 -10.36 -7.92 -12.17
C ASP A 35 -9.87 -8.58 -13.46
N GLU A 36 -10.82 -8.81 -14.38
CA GLU A 36 -10.53 -9.49 -15.65
C GLU A 36 -9.87 -8.57 -16.68
N PHE A 37 -9.78 -7.28 -16.39
CA PHE A 37 -9.35 -6.29 -17.37
C PHE A 37 -7.90 -5.83 -17.21
N GLY A 38 -7.10 -6.56 -16.46
CA GLY A 38 -5.66 -6.35 -16.28
C GLY A 38 -5.14 -4.91 -16.41
N GLY A 39 -4.45 -4.43 -15.39
CA GLY A 39 -3.81 -3.13 -15.42
C GLY A 39 -4.68 -1.92 -15.11
N ARG A 40 -5.99 -2.03 -15.20
CA ARG A 40 -6.90 -0.91 -14.94
C ARG A 40 -7.05 -0.60 -13.46
N GLY A 41 -6.96 -1.61 -12.62
CA GLY A 41 -7.10 -1.46 -11.17
C GLY A 41 -5.77 -1.33 -10.45
N HIS A 42 -4.79 -0.68 -11.06
CA HIS A 42 -3.48 -0.47 -10.44
C HIS A 42 -3.42 0.85 -9.69
N ALA A 43 -2.77 0.83 -8.55
CA ALA A 43 -2.39 2.02 -7.80
C ALA A 43 -1.03 1.76 -7.17
N SER A 44 -0.39 2.79 -6.67
CA SER A 44 0.93 2.64 -6.05
C SER A 44 1.13 3.63 -4.92
N LEU A 45 2.07 3.31 -4.03
CA LEU A 45 2.51 4.20 -2.98
C LEU A 45 4.03 4.23 -2.97
N ASP A 46 4.60 5.41 -3.13
CA ASP A 46 6.02 5.65 -2.98
C ASP A 46 6.28 5.94 -1.50
N VAL A 47 6.93 5.01 -0.80
CA VAL A 47 7.16 5.15 0.64
C VAL A 47 8.18 6.23 0.99
N GLU A 48 8.95 6.73 0.03
CA GLU A 48 9.82 7.88 0.27
C GLU A 48 9.03 9.13 0.59
N GLN A 49 7.75 9.18 0.20
CA GLN A 49 6.85 10.26 0.56
C GLN A 49 6.21 10.06 1.94
N VAL A 50 6.47 8.93 2.58
CA VAL A 50 5.95 8.63 3.91
C VAL A 50 7.07 8.89 4.93
N ARG A 51 6.99 10.02 5.59
CA ARG A 51 8.00 10.47 6.54
C ARG A 51 8.34 9.42 7.60
N THR A 52 7.32 8.76 8.14
CA THR A 52 7.49 7.72 9.15
C THR A 52 8.38 6.59 8.64
N VAL A 53 8.19 6.15 7.40
CA VAL A 53 9.00 5.08 6.80
C VAL A 53 10.45 5.53 6.63
N VAL A 54 10.66 6.76 6.17
CA VAL A 54 12.00 7.33 6.01
C VAL A 54 12.73 7.38 7.36
N GLU A 55 12.02 7.78 8.41
CA GLU A 55 12.59 7.82 9.75
C GLU A 55 12.92 6.42 10.28
N LEU A 56 12.08 5.43 10.02
CA LEU A 56 12.35 4.05 10.43
C LEU A 56 13.58 3.48 9.76
N ARG A 57 13.79 3.79 8.47
CA ARG A 57 15.00 3.39 7.75
C ARG A 57 16.26 4.00 8.38
N ARG A 58 16.17 5.27 8.72
CA ARG A 58 17.29 6.04 9.23
C ARG A 58 17.69 5.64 10.65
N LYS A 59 16.69 5.38 11.50
CA LYS A 59 16.92 5.06 12.91
C LYS A 59 17.17 3.59 13.19
N LYS A 60 16.92 2.72 12.22
CA LYS A 60 17.05 1.26 12.36
C LYS A 60 16.33 0.72 13.60
N VAL A 61 15.10 1.17 13.78
CA VAL A 61 14.26 0.77 14.91
C VAL A 61 13.82 -0.68 14.75
N GLU A 62 13.80 -1.41 15.88
CA GLU A 62 13.27 -2.77 15.88
C GLU A 62 11.77 -2.77 15.56
N MET A 63 11.37 -3.68 14.67
CA MET A 63 9.97 -3.79 14.23
C MET A 63 9.15 -4.60 15.23
N THR A 64 8.53 -3.90 16.17
CA THR A 64 7.61 -4.49 17.12
C THR A 64 6.16 -4.31 16.63
N GLU A 65 5.22 -5.06 17.22
CA GLU A 65 3.80 -4.89 16.89
C GLU A 65 3.32 -3.46 17.12
N ALA A 66 3.84 -2.79 18.16
CA ALA A 66 3.49 -1.40 18.43
C ALA A 66 3.90 -0.47 17.30
N VAL A 67 5.10 -0.67 16.73
CA VAL A 67 5.60 0.10 15.60
C VAL A 67 4.74 -0.16 14.35
N ILE A 68 4.41 -1.42 14.11
CA ILE A 68 3.59 -1.80 12.94
C ILE A 68 2.19 -1.19 13.05
N MET A 69 1.59 -1.21 14.22
CA MET A 69 0.27 -0.60 14.44
C MET A 69 0.30 0.91 14.22
N ARG A 70 1.35 1.57 14.67
CA ARG A 70 1.52 3.01 14.43
C ARG A 70 1.69 3.30 12.94
N LEU A 71 2.46 2.47 12.25
CA LEU A 71 2.65 2.58 10.82
C LEU A 71 1.32 2.40 10.07
N GLN A 72 0.50 1.45 10.51
CA GLN A 72 -0.83 1.25 9.94
C GLN A 72 -1.71 2.50 10.08
N GLU A 73 -1.69 3.15 11.23
CA GLU A 73 -2.43 4.39 11.43
C GLU A 73 -1.96 5.50 10.50
N VAL A 74 -0.65 5.64 10.32
CA VAL A 74 -0.06 6.62 9.41
C VAL A 74 -0.49 6.33 7.98
N ILE A 75 -0.40 5.08 7.56
CA ILE A 75 -0.78 4.65 6.22
C ILE A 75 -2.25 4.96 5.95
N SER A 76 -3.12 4.67 6.90
CA SER A 76 -4.55 4.96 6.79
C SER A 76 -4.82 6.44 6.48
N LYS A 77 -4.02 7.32 7.06
CA LYS A 77 -4.17 8.77 6.86
C LYS A 77 -3.56 9.26 5.57
N ILE A 78 -2.45 8.65 5.14
CA ILE A 78 -1.71 9.18 3.98
C ILE A 78 -2.15 8.58 2.65
N LEU A 79 -2.71 7.39 2.62
CA LEU A 79 -3.13 6.74 1.38
C LEU A 79 -4.05 7.63 0.53
N PRO A 80 -5.10 8.27 1.09
CA PRO A 80 -5.95 9.13 0.26
C PRO A 80 -5.22 10.31 -0.36
N ARG A 81 -4.09 10.71 0.20
CA ARG A 81 -3.32 11.86 -0.25
C ARG A 81 -2.15 11.49 -1.15
N LYS A 82 -1.49 10.37 -0.86
CA LYS A 82 -0.21 10.01 -1.47
C LYS A 82 -0.27 8.84 -2.42
N ALA A 83 -1.28 7.97 -2.31
CA ALA A 83 -1.41 6.86 -3.24
C ALA A 83 -1.72 7.39 -4.64
N LYS A 84 -1.06 6.81 -5.63
CA LYS A 84 -1.20 7.22 -7.03
C LYS A 84 -2.01 6.18 -7.78
N ILE A 85 -3.17 6.59 -8.29
CA ILE A 85 -4.06 5.72 -9.04
C ILE A 85 -3.68 5.78 -10.52
N ALA A 86 -3.44 4.61 -11.13
CA ALA A 86 -3.01 4.54 -12.52
C ALA A 86 -4.06 5.04 -13.51
N MET A 87 -5.34 4.78 -13.22
CA MET A 87 -6.46 5.19 -14.08
C MET A 87 -7.41 6.13 -13.34
N PRO A 88 -7.05 7.42 -13.19
CA PRO A 88 -7.89 8.36 -12.45
C PRO A 88 -9.23 8.66 -13.10
N THR A 89 -9.42 8.28 -14.36
CA THR A 89 -10.70 8.39 -15.02
C THR A 89 -11.71 7.35 -14.52
N LEU A 90 -11.22 6.19 -14.06
CA LEU A 90 -12.06 5.13 -13.51
C LEU A 90 -12.26 5.29 -12.00
N TYR A 91 -11.22 5.69 -11.31
CA TYR A 91 -11.21 5.85 -9.85
C TYR A 91 -10.73 7.25 -9.53
N LYS A 92 -11.67 8.16 -9.32
CA LYS A 92 -11.37 9.59 -9.14
C LYS A 92 -10.66 9.91 -7.84
N ASN A 93 -10.81 9.06 -6.83
CA ASN A 93 -10.17 9.25 -5.54
C ASN A 93 -9.90 7.90 -4.87
N TRP A 94 -9.19 7.95 -3.76
CA TRP A 94 -8.82 6.74 -3.03
C TRP A 94 -10.03 5.96 -2.50
N ASP A 95 -11.07 6.66 -2.05
CA ASP A 95 -12.26 5.99 -1.53
C ASP A 95 -12.96 5.17 -2.60
N MET A 96 -13.04 5.69 -3.83
CA MET A 96 -13.60 4.95 -4.96
C MET A 96 -12.74 3.75 -5.31
N TYR A 97 -11.43 3.90 -5.28
CA TYR A 97 -10.49 2.81 -5.53
C TYR A 97 -10.67 1.70 -4.48
N MET A 98 -10.71 2.06 -3.21
CA MET A 98 -10.87 1.09 -2.13
C MET A 98 -12.24 0.41 -2.15
N ALA A 99 -13.29 1.11 -2.54
CA ALA A 99 -14.60 0.50 -2.66
C ALA A 99 -14.58 -0.64 -3.67
N GLU A 100 -13.94 -0.42 -4.82
CA GLU A 100 -13.81 -1.45 -5.85
C GLU A 100 -12.85 -2.56 -5.40
N PHE A 101 -11.77 -2.21 -4.72
CA PHE A 101 -10.82 -3.18 -4.18
C PHE A 101 -11.52 -4.13 -3.20
N GLN A 102 -12.34 -3.60 -2.32
CA GLN A 102 -13.09 -4.41 -1.36
C GLN A 102 -14.12 -5.32 -2.03
N LYS A 103 -14.69 -4.86 -3.12
CA LYS A 103 -15.69 -5.63 -3.88
C LYS A 103 -15.05 -6.80 -4.63
N CYS A 104 -13.94 -6.57 -5.27
CA CYS A 104 -13.29 -7.56 -6.14
C CYS A 104 -12.17 -8.33 -5.45
N GLY A 105 -11.62 -7.78 -4.39
CA GLY A 105 -10.39 -8.29 -3.81
C GLY A 105 -9.18 -7.82 -4.61
N GLY A 106 -8.00 -8.08 -4.10
CA GLY A 106 -6.80 -7.69 -4.80
C GLY A 106 -5.54 -8.12 -4.09
N VAL A 107 -4.42 -7.62 -4.60
CA VAL A 107 -3.08 -7.96 -4.10
C VAL A 107 -2.26 -6.70 -3.86
N ILE A 108 -1.29 -6.81 -2.95
CA ILE A 108 -0.27 -5.80 -2.71
C ILE A 108 1.07 -6.47 -2.98
N GLU A 109 1.91 -5.84 -3.78
CA GLU A 109 3.24 -6.41 -4.06
C GLU A 109 4.28 -5.32 -4.19
N ALA A 110 5.54 -5.69 -3.94
CA ALA A 110 6.66 -4.78 -4.12
C ALA A 110 6.89 -4.53 -5.61
N ALA A 111 7.13 -3.28 -5.98
CA ALA A 111 7.51 -2.96 -7.34
C ALA A 111 8.88 -3.55 -7.63
N PRO A 112 9.12 -4.09 -8.85
CA PRO A 112 10.43 -4.60 -9.19
C PRO A 112 11.46 -3.47 -9.18
N PRO A 113 12.72 -3.78 -8.82
CA PRO A 113 13.76 -2.76 -8.85
C PRO A 113 13.96 -2.27 -10.28
N LEU A 114 14.21 -0.98 -10.41
CA LEU A 114 14.54 -0.40 -11.72
C LEU A 114 15.94 -0.86 -12.11
N CYS A 115 16.01 -1.55 -13.21
CA CYS A 115 17.29 -2.01 -13.75
C CYS A 115 17.89 -0.95 -14.66
#